data_60007df292a59e33b738bba760d2d502
#
_entry.id   60007df292a59e33b738bba760d2d502
#
_cell.length_a   1.000
_cell.length_b   1.000
_cell.length_c   1.000
_cell.angle_alpha   90.00
_cell.angle_beta   90.00
_cell.angle_gamma   90.00
#
_symmetry.space_group_name_H-M   'P 1'
#
loop_
_entity.id
_entity.type
_entity.pdbx_description
1 polymer ?
#
loop_
_entity_poly.entity_id
_entity_poly.type
_entity_poly.pdbx_seq_one_letter_code
_entity_poly.pdbx_strand_id
1 'polypeptide(L)' 'MSVLFTDSGHAARRFETNVQAGMLGINVGVPAPMAAFPFAGWKRSFFGDLHTNGEDGFRFFTKSRVTVRRWI' A
#
# COMPACT_ATOMS: atom_id res chain seq x y z
N MET A 1 -6.11 -8.84 0.66
CA MET A 1 -7.17 -8.10 -0.05
C MET A 1 -8.51 -8.44 0.56
N SER A 2 -9.30 -7.44 0.88
CA SER A 2 -10.64 -7.62 1.45
C SER A 2 -11.58 -6.59 0.87
N VAL A 3 -12.86 -6.95 0.72
CA VAL A 3 -13.87 -6.11 0.08
C VAL A 3 -15.12 -6.08 0.94
N LEU A 4 -15.75 -4.91 1.05
CA LEU A 4 -17.04 -4.73 1.70
C LEU A 4 -17.97 -3.96 0.77
N PHE A 5 -19.20 -4.44 0.64
CA PHE A 5 -20.26 -3.71 -0.05
C PHE A 5 -21.26 -3.22 1.00
N THR A 6 -21.46 -1.91 1.09
CA THR A 6 -22.36 -1.32 2.06
C THR A 6 -22.79 0.08 1.62
N ASP A 7 -23.96 0.53 2.07
CA ASP A 7 -24.43 1.89 1.94
C ASP A 7 -24.24 2.71 3.24
N SER A 8 -23.64 2.09 4.26
CA SER A 8 -23.41 2.71 5.57
C SER A 8 -21.96 3.18 5.72
N GLY A 9 -21.76 4.47 5.87
CA GLY A 9 -20.43 5.01 6.14
C GLY A 9 -19.85 4.56 7.47
N HIS A 10 -20.70 4.27 8.46
CA HIS A 10 -20.26 3.73 9.75
C HIS A 10 -19.69 2.31 9.60
N ALA A 11 -20.38 1.45 8.87
CA ALA A 11 -19.91 0.10 8.60
C ALA A 11 -18.60 0.10 7.80
N ALA A 12 -18.48 0.99 6.82
CA ALA A 12 -17.25 1.14 6.05
C ALA A 12 -16.07 1.54 6.94
N ARG A 13 -16.25 2.50 7.83
CA ARG A 13 -15.18 2.93 8.75
C ARG A 13 -14.78 1.83 9.72
N ARG A 14 -15.73 1.07 10.24
CA ARG A 14 -15.44 -0.06 11.13
C ARG A 14 -14.65 -1.13 10.41
N PHE A 15 -15.02 -1.45 9.19
CA PHE A 15 -14.32 -2.43 8.36
C PHE A 15 -12.88 -1.98 8.10
N GLU A 16 -12.70 -0.73 7.68
CA GLU A 16 -11.37 -0.17 7.36
C GLU A 16 -10.44 -0.19 8.57
N THR A 17 -10.99 0.10 9.77
CA THR A 17 -10.21 0.15 11.00
C THR A 17 -9.82 -1.23 11.52
N ASN A 18 -10.66 -2.23 11.35
CA ASN A 18 -10.51 -3.51 12.05
C ASN A 18 -9.99 -4.66 11.18
N VAL A 19 -10.15 -4.59 9.86
CA VAL A 19 -9.73 -5.69 8.99
C VAL A 19 -8.21 -5.69 8.81
N GLN A 20 -7.62 -6.88 8.80
CA GLN A 20 -6.17 -7.04 8.67
C GLN A 20 -5.80 -7.42 7.24
N ALA A 21 -5.87 -6.47 6.34
CA ALA A 21 -5.46 -6.61 4.95
C ALA A 21 -4.83 -5.32 4.45
N GLY A 22 -3.86 -5.42 3.56
CA GLY A 22 -3.12 -4.26 3.03
C GLY A 22 -3.85 -3.51 1.94
N MET A 23 -4.80 -4.14 1.25
CA MET A 23 -5.65 -3.50 0.26
C MET A 23 -7.11 -3.76 0.58
N LEU A 24 -7.90 -2.69 0.64
CA LEU A 24 -9.31 -2.74 0.95
C LEU A 24 -10.11 -2.11 -0.18
N GLY A 25 -11.25 -2.73 -0.51
CA GLY A 25 -12.23 -2.18 -1.43
C GLY A 25 -13.54 -1.92 -0.71
N ILE A 26 -14.09 -0.73 -0.87
CA ILE A 26 -15.41 -0.38 -0.37
C ILE A 26 -16.30 -0.10 -1.58
N ASN A 27 -17.27 -0.96 -1.80
CA ASN A 27 -18.14 -0.94 -2.98
C ASN A 27 -17.39 -1.11 -4.30
N VAL A 28 -16.23 -1.76 -4.26
CA VAL A 28 -15.40 -2.07 -5.43
C VAL A 28 -15.07 -3.56 -5.37
N GLY A 29 -15.27 -4.26 -6.48
CA GLY A 29 -15.07 -5.71 -6.52
C GLY A 29 -13.63 -6.14 -6.41
N VAL A 30 -12.71 -5.41 -7.06
CA VAL A 30 -11.26 -5.68 -7.02
C VAL A 30 -10.53 -4.39 -6.68
N PRO A 31 -9.96 -4.26 -5.48
CA PRO A 31 -9.29 -3.04 -5.05
C PRO A 31 -7.86 -2.96 -5.60
N ALA A 32 -7.71 -2.84 -6.90
CA ALA A 32 -6.41 -2.68 -7.55
C ALA A 32 -6.08 -1.19 -7.69
N PRO A 33 -5.01 -0.69 -7.06
CA PRO A 33 -4.66 0.72 -7.14
C PRO A 33 -4.07 1.09 -8.50
N MET A 34 -4.11 2.38 -8.81
CA MET A 34 -3.41 2.93 -9.97
C MET A 34 -1.90 2.81 -9.78
N ALA A 35 -1.15 2.81 -10.90
CA ALA A 35 0.30 2.58 -10.86
C ALA A 35 1.09 3.59 -10.03
N ALA A 36 0.54 4.78 -9.79
CA ALA A 36 1.17 5.80 -8.95
C ALA A 36 1.14 5.47 -7.45
N PHE A 37 0.33 4.49 -7.04
CA PHE A 37 0.17 4.09 -5.65
C PHE A 37 0.71 2.67 -5.44
N PRO A 38 1.20 2.35 -4.22
CA PRO A 38 1.71 1.01 -3.92
C PRO A 38 0.64 -0.06 -4.09
N PHE A 39 1.06 -1.21 -4.59
CA PHE A 39 0.26 -2.42 -4.58
C PHE A 39 0.60 -3.17 -3.30
N ALA A 40 -0.23 -3.02 -2.29
CA ALA A 40 0.10 -3.38 -0.92
C ALA A 40 -0.41 -4.76 -0.51
N GLY A 41 0.20 -5.31 0.51
CA GLY A 41 -0.24 -6.52 1.20
C GLY A 41 0.26 -6.53 2.63
N TRP A 42 -0.42 -7.29 3.47
CA TRP A 42 -0.04 -7.47 4.86
C TRP A 42 0.28 -8.94 5.15
N LYS A 43 0.79 -9.18 6.36
CA LYS A 43 1.11 -10.52 6.83
C LYS A 43 2.08 -11.20 5.88
N ARG A 44 1.72 -12.35 5.32
CA ARG A 44 2.55 -13.13 4.41
C ARG A 44 2.23 -12.89 2.93
N SER A 45 1.47 -11.83 2.63
CA SER A 45 1.10 -11.52 1.25
C SER A 45 2.27 -10.98 0.43
N PHE A 46 3.31 -10.47 1.10
CA PHE A 46 4.50 -9.95 0.45
C PHE A 46 5.77 -10.55 1.03
N PHE A 47 6.75 -10.68 0.17
CA PHE A 47 8.10 -11.07 0.54
C PHE A 47 8.98 -9.82 0.50
N GLY A 48 9.28 -9.27 1.69
CA GLY A 48 10.05 -8.04 1.82
C GLY A 48 9.23 -6.88 2.40
N ASP A 49 9.85 -5.72 2.52
CA ASP A 49 9.29 -4.54 3.19
C ASP A 49 8.64 -3.55 2.22
N LEU A 50 9.11 -3.51 0.97
CA LEU A 50 8.63 -2.57 -0.02
C LEU A 50 7.68 -3.26 -1.00
N HIS A 51 6.64 -2.53 -1.38
CA HIS A 51 5.63 -3.02 -2.32
C HIS A 51 5.95 -2.56 -3.74
N THR A 52 5.19 -3.03 -4.72
CA THR A 52 5.35 -2.60 -6.10
C THR A 52 4.60 -1.30 -6.34
N ASN A 53 4.97 -0.60 -7.41
CA ASN A 53 4.38 0.64 -7.89
C ASN A 53 4.60 1.85 -6.97
N GLY A 54 4.39 3.04 -7.51
CA GLY A 54 4.54 4.29 -6.80
C GLY A 54 5.95 4.48 -6.24
N GLU A 55 6.04 5.20 -5.13
CA GLU A 55 7.30 5.46 -4.44
C GLU A 55 7.97 4.18 -3.92
N ASP A 56 7.19 3.21 -3.48
CA ASP A 56 7.71 1.92 -3.03
C ASP A 56 8.41 1.18 -4.16
N GLY A 57 7.87 1.22 -5.38
CA GLY A 57 8.50 0.62 -6.54
C GLY A 57 9.84 1.28 -6.86
N PHE A 58 9.89 2.60 -6.78
CA PHE A 58 11.15 3.33 -6.96
C PHE A 58 12.19 2.93 -5.92
N ARG A 59 11.81 2.86 -4.65
CA ARG A 59 12.70 2.48 -3.57
C ARG A 59 13.19 1.04 -3.69
N PHE A 60 12.35 0.14 -4.16
CA PHE A 60 12.70 -1.26 -4.33
C PHE A 60 13.84 -1.46 -5.34
N PHE A 61 13.82 -0.71 -6.44
CA PHE A 61 14.79 -0.85 -7.52
C PHE A 61 16.02 0.07 -7.39
N THR A 62 16.13 0.83 -6.32
CA THR A 62 17.22 1.79 -6.13
C THR A 62 17.90 1.58 -4.79
N LYS A 63 19.06 2.20 -4.65
CA LYS A 63 19.80 2.26 -3.39
C LYS A 63 20.04 3.71 -3.01
N SER A 64 19.97 3.97 -1.72
CA SER A 64 20.31 5.30 -1.21
C SER A 64 21.81 5.45 -1.04
N ARG A 65 22.32 6.63 -1.36
CA ARG A 65 23.71 7.01 -1.11
C ARG A 65 23.72 8.34 -0.38
N VAL A 66 24.47 8.40 0.69
CA VAL A 66 24.70 9.66 1.40
C VAL A 66 26.11 10.14 1.06
N THR A 67 26.22 11.37 0.56
CA THR A 67 27.48 11.98 0.22
C THR A 67 27.64 13.27 1.02
N VAL A 68 28.73 13.36 1.76
CA VAL A 68 29.11 14.60 2.44
C VAL A 68 30.38 15.13 1.74
N ARG A 69 30.32 16.37 1.30
CA ARG A 69 31.40 16.95 0.51
C ARG A 69 31.76 18.32 1.06
N ARG A 70 33.06 18.55 1.16
CA ARG A 70 33.58 19.83 1.64
C ARG A 70 34.65 20.31 0.68
N TRP A 71 34.49 21.56 0.19
CA TRP A 71 35.46 22.23 -0.65
C TRP A 71 36.27 23.20 0.20
N ILE A 72 37.57 23.08 0.15
CA ILE A 72 38.51 23.95 0.88
C ILE A 72 39.25 24.84 -0.10
#